data_86329b6eed41ab382212defd0b35f322
#
_entry.id   86329b6eed41ab382212defd0b35f322
#
_cell.length_a   1.000
_cell.length_b   1.000
_cell.length_c   1.000
_cell.angle_alpha   90.00
_cell.angle_beta   90.00
_cell.angle_gamma   90.00
#
_symmetry.space_group_name_H-M   'P 1'
#
loop_
_entity.id
_entity.type
_entity.pdbx_description
1 polymer ?
#
loop_
_entity_poly.entity_id
_entity_poly.type
_entity_poly.pdbx_seq_one_letter_code
_entity_poly.pdbx_strand_id
1 'polypeptide(L)'
;MFSVPINPKLNEDQFYKFYDFCKNYKHLIYDLYFTCRIPPFVQDAMGDVIVANEAGAVEAALHIQETLGIRVSATFNNIMVRPDQRLLDMFIEKFTPIYNAGVRSATIPHTHWVSSGQIQKAFPEL
;
A
#
# COMPACT_ATOMS: atom_id res chain seq x y z
N MET A 1 14.37 -10.73 -6.66
CA MET A 1 13.65 -10.16 -5.50
C MET A 1 12.15 -10.25 -5.74
N PHE A 2 11.38 -10.36 -4.69
CA PHE A 2 9.95 -10.60 -4.77
C PHE A 2 9.16 -9.53 -4.02
N SER A 3 8.03 -9.12 -4.60
CA SER A 3 6.99 -8.38 -3.90
C SER A 3 6.08 -9.38 -3.19
N VAL A 4 5.86 -9.21 -1.90
CA VAL A 4 5.12 -10.15 -1.06
C VAL A 4 3.84 -9.48 -0.55
N PRO A 5 2.65 -10.06 -0.81
CA PRO A 5 1.42 -9.51 -0.31
C PRO A 5 1.28 -9.72 1.19
N ILE A 6 0.77 -8.72 1.88
CA ILE A 6 0.38 -8.84 3.28
C ILE A 6 -1.09 -9.28 3.33
N ASN A 7 -1.36 -10.33 4.09
CA ASN A 7 -2.74 -10.79 4.29
C ASN A 7 -3.44 -9.84 5.27
N PRO A 8 -4.53 -9.17 4.86
CA PRO A 8 -5.25 -8.26 5.74
C PRO A 8 -5.97 -8.94 6.91
N LYS A 9 -6.06 -10.27 6.88
CA LYS A 9 -6.69 -11.07 7.93
C LYS A 9 -5.69 -11.76 8.86
N LEU A 10 -4.45 -11.30 8.90
CA LEU A 10 -3.46 -11.86 9.82
C LEU A 10 -3.92 -11.73 11.27
N ASN A 11 -4.02 -12.87 11.96
CA ASN A 11 -4.12 -12.89 13.41
C ASN A 11 -2.72 -12.82 14.05
N GLU A 12 -2.65 -12.75 15.37
CA GLU A 12 -1.38 -12.60 16.10
C GLU A 12 -0.40 -13.75 15.81
N ASP A 13 -0.86 -15.00 15.84
CA ASP A 13 -0.02 -16.17 15.57
C ASP A 13 0.52 -16.18 14.14
N GLN A 14 -0.33 -15.83 13.17
CA GLN A 14 0.05 -15.72 11.77
C GLN A 14 1.01 -14.56 11.54
N PHE A 15 0.86 -13.46 12.28
CA PHE A 15 1.77 -12.34 12.23
C PHE A 15 3.19 -12.75 12.63
N TYR A 16 3.35 -13.48 13.73
CA TYR A 16 4.67 -13.94 14.15
C TYR A 16 5.33 -14.85 13.13
N LYS A 17 4.57 -15.77 12.53
CA LYS A 17 5.08 -16.63 11.45
C LYS A 17 5.49 -15.83 10.22
N PHE A 18 4.68 -14.85 9.85
CA PHE A 18 4.97 -13.96 8.72
C PHE A 18 6.19 -13.08 9.01
N TYR A 19 6.32 -12.56 10.22
CA TYR A 19 7.49 -11.79 10.65
C TYR A 19 8.77 -12.61 10.54
N ASP A 20 8.75 -13.85 11.03
CA ASP A 20 9.90 -14.76 10.94
C ASP A 20 10.26 -15.06 9.48
N PHE A 21 9.27 -15.26 8.64
CA PHE A 21 9.48 -15.40 7.19
C PHE A 21 10.18 -14.17 6.62
N CYS A 22 9.69 -12.99 6.91
CA CYS A 22 10.30 -11.74 6.44
C CYS A 22 11.73 -11.58 6.95
N LYS A 23 11.98 -11.89 8.21
CA LYS A 23 13.31 -11.84 8.80
C LYS A 23 14.30 -12.78 8.12
N ASN A 24 13.88 -14.03 7.88
CA ASN A 24 14.73 -15.06 7.28
C ASN A 24 14.98 -14.85 5.79
N TYR A 25 14.03 -14.27 5.07
CA TYR A 25 14.09 -14.08 3.61
C TYR A 25 14.19 -12.62 3.18
N LYS A 26 14.53 -11.72 4.10
CA LYS A 26 14.66 -10.29 3.87
C LYS A 26 15.43 -9.95 2.60
N HIS A 27 16.51 -10.65 2.33
CA HIS A 27 17.41 -10.43 1.18
C HIS A 27 16.74 -10.75 -0.17
N LEU A 28 15.61 -11.47 -0.18
CA LEU A 28 14.84 -11.81 -1.37
C LEU A 28 13.57 -10.95 -1.53
N ILE A 29 13.21 -10.17 -0.52
CA ILE A 29 11.98 -9.36 -0.52
C ILE A 29 12.31 -7.96 -0.99
N TYR A 30 11.66 -7.53 -2.08
CA TYR A 30 11.73 -6.16 -2.57
C TYR A 30 10.84 -5.23 -1.75
N ASP A 31 9.57 -5.61 -1.59
CA ASP A 31 8.61 -4.90 -0.77
C ASP A 31 7.52 -5.82 -0.22
N LEU A 32 6.85 -5.33 0.82
CA LEU A 32 5.57 -5.85 1.25
C LEU A 32 4.49 -4.94 0.72
N TYR A 33 3.45 -5.48 0.10
CA TYR A 33 2.39 -4.66 -0.43
C TYR A 33 1.02 -5.04 0.12
N PHE A 34 0.15 -4.05 0.22
CA PHE A 34 -1.26 -4.24 0.54
C PHE A 34 -2.12 -3.49 -0.48
N THR A 35 -3.29 -4.05 -0.79
CA THR A 35 -4.27 -3.37 -1.63
C THR A 35 -4.96 -2.31 -0.80
N CYS A 36 -4.83 -1.06 -1.21
CA CYS A 36 -5.47 0.04 -0.51
C CYS A 36 -6.92 0.19 -1.00
N ARG A 37 -7.88 -0.07 -0.10
CA ARG A 37 -9.30 -0.15 -0.44
C ARG A 37 -9.99 1.19 -0.28
N ILE A 38 -9.52 2.17 -1.03
CA ILE A 38 -10.11 3.51 -1.08
C ILE A 38 -10.88 3.66 -2.39
N PRO A 39 -12.22 3.64 -2.39
CA PRO A 39 -12.97 3.90 -3.63
C PRO A 39 -12.72 5.31 -4.16
N PRO A 40 -12.65 5.52 -5.47
CA PRO A 40 -12.79 4.54 -6.55
C PRO A 40 -11.47 3.91 -7.01
N PHE A 41 -10.37 4.03 -6.26
CA PHE A 41 -9.01 3.72 -6.71
C PHE A 41 -8.64 2.25 -6.61
N VAL A 42 -9.52 1.42 -6.10
CA VAL A 42 -9.32 -0.01 -5.98
C VAL A 42 -10.29 -0.78 -6.87
N GLN A 43 -9.78 -1.81 -7.53
CA GLN A 43 -10.59 -2.82 -8.18
C GLN A 43 -10.28 -4.15 -7.51
N ASP A 44 -11.28 -4.76 -6.90
CA ASP A 44 -11.13 -6.04 -6.22
C ASP A 44 -11.61 -7.17 -7.13
N ALA A 45 -10.69 -8.04 -7.55
CA ALA A 45 -11.00 -9.20 -8.36
C ALA A 45 -11.84 -10.25 -7.62
N MET A 46 -11.91 -10.16 -6.30
CA MET A 46 -12.64 -11.06 -5.42
C MET A 46 -14.02 -10.53 -5.03
N GLY A 47 -14.48 -9.41 -5.63
CA GLY A 47 -15.73 -8.76 -5.27
C GLY A 47 -15.61 -7.88 -4.02
N ASP A 48 -16.74 -7.37 -3.54
CA ASP A 48 -16.81 -6.44 -2.39
C ASP A 48 -16.51 -7.14 -1.05
N VAL A 49 -15.35 -7.76 -0.94
CA VAL A 49 -14.93 -8.29 0.35
C VAL A 49 -14.51 -7.12 1.23
N ILE A 50 -15.41 -6.68 2.09
CA ILE A 50 -15.08 -5.75 3.16
C ILE A 50 -14.09 -6.48 4.08
N VAL A 51 -12.85 -6.10 4.01
CA VAL A 51 -11.83 -6.65 4.91
C VAL A 51 -11.87 -5.85 6.19
N ALA A 52 -12.41 -6.46 7.22
CA ALA A 52 -12.64 -5.84 8.52
C ALA A 52 -11.35 -5.43 9.26
N ASN A 53 -10.15 -5.71 8.73
CA ASN A 53 -8.90 -5.50 9.47
C ASN A 53 -7.76 -4.92 8.62
N GLU A 54 -8.08 -4.07 7.65
CA GLU A 54 -7.06 -3.41 6.81
C GLU A 54 -6.09 -2.55 7.65
N ALA A 55 -6.60 -1.85 8.66
CA ALA A 55 -5.78 -1.05 9.55
C ALA A 55 -4.73 -1.90 10.29
N GLY A 56 -5.12 -3.08 10.79
CA GLY A 56 -4.19 -4.00 11.44
C GLY A 56 -3.10 -4.52 10.50
N ALA A 57 -3.44 -4.78 9.23
CA ALA A 57 -2.46 -5.19 8.23
C ALA A 57 -1.45 -4.08 7.92
N VAL A 58 -1.91 -2.83 7.82
CA VAL A 58 -1.04 -1.67 7.60
C VAL A 58 -0.10 -1.48 8.79
N GLU A 59 -0.61 -1.53 10.01
CA GLU A 59 0.22 -1.44 11.22
C GLU A 59 1.28 -2.54 11.27
N ALA A 60 0.90 -3.78 10.96
CA ALA A 60 1.82 -4.92 10.90
C ALA A 60 2.91 -4.70 9.85
N ALA A 61 2.53 -4.24 8.66
CA ALA A 61 3.47 -3.94 7.59
C ALA A 61 4.46 -2.84 7.99
N LEU A 62 3.97 -1.77 8.60
CA LEU A 62 4.81 -0.65 9.04
C LEU A 62 5.74 -1.07 10.18
N HIS A 63 5.31 -1.96 11.08
CA HIS A 63 6.18 -2.53 12.10
C HIS A 63 7.33 -3.34 11.47
N ILE A 64 7.04 -4.14 10.45
CA ILE A 64 8.06 -4.88 9.71
C ILE A 64 9.01 -3.91 8.97
N GLN A 65 8.48 -2.85 8.36
CA GLN A 65 9.30 -1.82 7.74
C GLN A 65 10.27 -1.19 8.74
N GLU A 66 9.79 -0.81 9.90
CA GLU A 66 10.57 -0.16 10.95
C GLU A 66 11.65 -1.09 11.52
N THR A 67 11.31 -2.34 11.79
CA THR A 67 12.21 -3.28 12.47
C THR A 67 13.13 -4.05 11.53
N LEU A 68 12.70 -4.36 10.33
CA LEU A 68 13.46 -5.15 9.36
C LEU A 68 13.96 -4.33 8.16
N GLY A 69 13.50 -3.10 7.98
CA GLY A 69 13.91 -2.25 6.87
C GLY A 69 13.34 -2.70 5.51
N ILE A 70 12.26 -3.45 5.50
CA ILE A 70 11.59 -3.88 4.28
C ILE A 70 10.56 -2.80 3.88
N ARG A 71 10.65 -2.32 2.64
CA ARG A 71 9.72 -1.31 2.11
C ARG A 71 8.28 -1.80 2.13
N VAL A 72 7.36 -0.92 2.49
CA VAL A 72 5.92 -1.16 2.39
C VAL A 72 5.34 -0.33 1.25
N SER A 73 4.53 -0.97 0.40
CA SER A 73 3.90 -0.37 -0.77
C SER A 73 2.38 -0.47 -0.68
N ALA A 74 1.71 0.64 -0.96
CA ALA A 74 0.25 0.67 -1.13
C ALA A 74 -0.10 0.49 -2.61
N THR A 75 -1.03 -0.40 -2.92
CA THR A 75 -1.44 -0.68 -4.29
C THR A 75 -2.83 -0.12 -4.56
N PHE A 76 -2.92 0.73 -5.57
CA PHE A 76 -4.15 1.28 -6.13
C PHE A 76 -4.27 0.78 -7.56
N ASN A 77 -5.12 -0.20 -7.79
CA ASN A 77 -5.10 -1.01 -9.02
C ASN A 77 -6.27 -0.77 -9.97
N ASN A 78 -7.12 0.20 -9.72
CA ASN A 78 -8.25 0.49 -10.63
C ASN A 78 -7.81 1.38 -11.79
N ILE A 79 -7.41 0.77 -12.89
CA ILE A 79 -6.99 1.46 -14.12
C ILE A 79 -8.17 2.10 -14.88
N MET A 80 -9.39 1.84 -14.48
CA MET A 80 -10.60 2.43 -15.09
C MET A 80 -10.95 3.81 -14.53
N VAL A 81 -10.26 4.25 -13.50
CA VAL A 81 -10.42 5.60 -12.95
C VAL A 81 -9.95 6.63 -13.99
N ARG A 82 -10.74 7.67 -14.19
CA ARG A 82 -10.35 8.77 -15.10
C ARG A 82 -9.20 9.58 -14.49
N PRO A 83 -8.17 9.93 -15.28
CA PRO A 83 -7.04 10.71 -14.78
C PRO A 83 -7.34 12.22 -14.74
N ASP A 84 -8.52 12.62 -14.27
CA ASP A 84 -8.88 14.02 -14.15
C ASP A 84 -8.39 14.66 -12.85
N GLN A 85 -8.38 15.99 -12.82
CA GLN A 85 -7.86 16.74 -11.66
C GLN A 85 -8.67 16.48 -10.40
N ARG A 86 -9.98 16.33 -10.52
CA ARG A 86 -10.85 16.08 -9.35
C ARG A 86 -10.50 14.76 -8.67
N LEU A 87 -10.25 13.72 -9.46
CA LEU A 87 -9.87 12.41 -8.92
C LEU A 87 -8.44 12.40 -8.39
N LEU A 88 -7.53 13.15 -9.00
CA LEU A 88 -6.18 13.33 -8.46
C LEU A 88 -6.22 14.04 -7.10
N ASP A 89 -7.00 15.09 -6.96
CA ASP A 89 -7.15 15.82 -5.70
C ASP A 89 -7.75 14.90 -4.62
N MET A 90 -8.74 14.08 -4.98
CA MET A 90 -9.33 13.09 -4.08
C MET A 90 -8.29 12.03 -3.66
N PHE A 91 -7.48 11.55 -4.60
CA PHE A 91 -6.41 10.60 -4.29
C PHE A 91 -5.42 11.20 -3.29
N ILE A 92 -4.96 12.42 -3.51
CA ILE A 92 -4.04 13.11 -2.62
C ILE A 92 -4.64 13.23 -1.23
N GLU A 93 -5.89 13.65 -1.12
CA GLU A 93 -6.59 13.76 0.17
C GLU A 93 -6.66 12.41 0.89
N LYS A 94 -7.07 11.36 0.18
CA LYS A 94 -7.28 10.03 0.77
C LYS A 94 -5.98 9.29 1.09
N PHE A 95 -4.94 9.53 0.32
CA PHE A 95 -3.63 8.90 0.57
C PHE A 95 -2.83 9.59 1.66
N THR A 96 -3.09 10.84 1.96
CA THR A 96 -2.34 11.62 2.96
C THR A 96 -2.22 10.90 4.31
N PRO A 97 -3.29 10.34 4.91
CA PRO A 97 -3.15 9.62 6.17
C PRO A 97 -2.22 8.40 6.09
N ILE A 98 -2.24 7.70 4.97
CA ILE A 98 -1.41 6.51 4.73
C ILE A 98 0.06 6.91 4.60
N TYR A 99 0.34 7.96 3.86
CA TYR A 99 1.68 8.54 3.75
C TYR A 99 2.19 9.02 5.12
N ASN A 100 1.36 9.72 5.88
CA ASN A 100 1.73 10.20 7.21
C ASN A 100 1.97 9.05 8.20
N ALA A 101 1.32 7.91 8.01
CA ALA A 101 1.56 6.71 8.81
C ALA A 101 2.91 6.05 8.52
N GLY A 102 3.57 6.39 7.41
CA GLY A 102 4.93 5.90 7.11
C GLY A 102 5.07 5.13 5.79
N VAL A 103 4.01 4.96 5.01
CA VAL A 103 4.10 4.32 3.69
C VAL A 103 4.85 5.24 2.72
N ARG A 104 5.88 4.70 2.06
CA ARG A 104 6.78 5.46 1.18
C ARG A 104 6.85 4.90 -0.24
N SER A 105 5.95 4.01 -0.60
CA SER A 105 5.85 3.46 -1.95
C SER A 105 4.39 3.21 -2.31
N ALA A 106 4.03 3.48 -3.55
CA ALA A 106 2.67 3.26 -4.03
C ALA A 106 2.66 2.88 -5.50
N THR A 107 1.76 1.97 -5.85
CA THR A 107 1.36 1.72 -7.25
C THR A 107 0.10 2.52 -7.50
N ILE A 108 0.13 3.44 -8.45
CA ILE A 108 -0.97 4.35 -8.76
C ILE A 108 -1.62 4.02 -10.10
N PRO A 109 -2.91 4.36 -10.29
CA PRO A 109 -3.65 3.96 -11.51
C PRO A 109 -3.13 4.58 -12.80
N HIS A 110 -2.60 5.80 -12.74
CA HIS A 110 -2.23 6.56 -13.94
C HIS A 110 -0.86 7.20 -13.87
N THR A 111 -0.04 6.93 -14.86
CA THR A 111 1.27 7.56 -15.02
C THR A 111 1.17 9.08 -15.20
N HIS A 112 0.06 9.57 -15.75
CA HIS A 112 -0.18 11.00 -15.91
C HIS A 112 -0.16 11.76 -14.58
N TRP A 113 -0.64 11.16 -13.50
CA TRP A 113 -0.59 11.78 -12.18
C TRP A 113 0.85 11.97 -11.68
N VAL A 114 1.74 11.03 -12.04
CA VAL A 114 3.18 11.15 -11.74
C VAL A 114 3.82 12.22 -12.62
N SER A 115 3.57 12.17 -13.94
CA SER A 115 4.17 13.11 -14.89
C SER A 115 3.72 14.56 -14.69
N SER A 116 2.57 14.78 -14.06
CA SER A 116 2.09 16.13 -13.69
C SER A 116 2.92 16.79 -12.58
N GLY A 117 3.69 16.02 -11.83
CA GLY A 117 4.48 16.50 -10.70
C GLY A 117 3.68 16.71 -9.41
N GLN A 118 2.37 16.55 -9.42
CA GLN A 118 1.50 16.85 -8.27
C GLN A 118 1.63 15.81 -7.16
N ILE A 119 1.83 14.53 -7.52
CA ILE A 119 2.08 13.47 -6.52
C ILE A 119 3.37 13.75 -5.76
N GLN A 120 4.44 14.06 -6.46
CA GLN A 120 5.75 14.32 -5.85
C GLN A 120 5.73 15.58 -4.97
N LYS A 121 4.95 16.58 -5.38
CA LYS A 121 4.77 17.79 -4.58
C LYS A 121 3.99 17.52 -3.29
N ALA A 122 2.95 16.69 -3.36
CA ALA A 122 2.13 16.33 -2.20
C ALA A 122 2.86 15.36 -1.25
N PHE A 123 3.66 14.44 -1.81
CA PHE A 123 4.34 13.36 -1.10
C PHE A 123 5.82 13.30 -1.48
N PRO A 124 6.65 14.23 -0.96
CA PRO A 124 8.04 14.39 -1.42
C PRO A 124 8.93 13.15 -1.20
N GLU A 125 8.59 12.33 -0.22
CA GLU A 125 9.39 11.14 0.13
C GLU A 125 8.81 9.82 -0.45
N LEU A 126 7.79 9.93 -1.28
CA LEU A 126 7.16 8.77 -1.90
C LEU A 126 8.02 8.22 -3.05
#